data_10c447baed8b7b49f850863f85a2718f
#
_entry.id   10c447baed8b7b49f850863f85a2718f
#
_cell.length_a   1.000
_cell.length_b   1.000
_cell.length_c   1.000
_cell.angle_alpha   90.00
_cell.angle_beta   90.00
_cell.angle_gamma   90.00
#
_symmetry.space_group_name_H-M   'P 1'
#
loop_
_entity.id
_entity.type
_entity.pdbx_description
1 polymer ?
#
loop_
_entity_poly.entity_id
_entity_poly.type
_entity_poly.pdbx_seq_one_letter_code
_entity_poly.pdbx_strand_id
1 'polypeptide(L)'
;YTVARRLEGFPRQIGTHAAGIVMCQKDLDEVVPLTVSDGMYLTSYSMNYLEQLGLLKMDFLGIKNLSMIMNILQDIETYQGISLSFSKIPLDDKETYQLFAKAKTSGIFQFESAGMRRFLQQLKPQNFEDIIASIALFRPGPAQNIPTYIARKENKEPITYFDPCLENILKKTYGIMIYQEQIMQVENVYAGYTLGEADILRR
;
A
#
# COMPACT_ATOMS: atom_id res chain seq x y z
N TYR A 1 -4.74 -27.56 -26.53
CA TYR A 1 -3.85 -27.56 -25.36
C TYR A 1 -2.36 -27.55 -25.77
N THR A 2 -1.95 -28.44 -26.70
CA THR A 2 -0.55 -28.54 -27.16
C THR A 2 -0.01 -27.26 -27.78
N VAL A 3 -0.81 -26.56 -28.59
CA VAL A 3 -0.43 -25.27 -29.19
C VAL A 3 -0.34 -24.18 -28.11
N ALA A 4 -1.32 -24.13 -27.18
CA ALA A 4 -1.30 -23.15 -26.07
C ALA A 4 -0.05 -23.33 -25.20
N ARG A 5 0.36 -24.56 -24.89
CA ARG A 5 1.57 -24.86 -24.12
C ARG A 5 2.87 -24.40 -24.82
N ARG A 6 2.88 -24.42 -26.17
CA ARG A 6 4.03 -23.93 -26.95
C ARG A 6 4.13 -22.41 -26.98
N LEU A 7 3.00 -21.70 -26.76
CA LEU A 7 2.94 -20.23 -26.71
C LEU A 7 3.14 -19.69 -25.31
N GLU A 8 3.14 -20.54 -24.29
CA GLU A 8 3.39 -20.15 -22.91
C GLU A 8 4.79 -19.53 -22.76
N GLY A 9 4.89 -18.36 -22.12
CA GLY A 9 6.14 -17.64 -21.93
C GLY A 9 6.52 -16.67 -23.06
N PHE A 10 5.80 -16.65 -24.19
CA PHE A 10 6.05 -15.66 -25.23
C PHE A 10 5.46 -14.29 -24.82
N PRO A 11 6.19 -13.17 -25.11
CA PRO A 11 5.66 -11.83 -24.91
C PRO A 11 4.37 -11.63 -25.70
N ARG A 12 3.31 -11.15 -25.05
CA ARG A 12 2.01 -10.93 -25.70
C ARG A 12 1.88 -9.52 -26.24
N GLN A 13 2.37 -8.55 -25.47
CA GLN A 13 2.26 -7.11 -25.81
C GLN A 13 3.35 -6.32 -25.09
N ILE A 14 3.66 -5.18 -25.63
CA ILE A 14 4.48 -4.16 -24.98
C ILE A 14 3.53 -3.24 -24.21
N GLY A 15 3.81 -3.02 -22.93
CA GLY A 15 3.07 -2.09 -22.10
C GLY A 15 3.99 -1.00 -21.57
N THR A 16 3.46 0.22 -21.47
CA THR A 16 4.16 1.35 -20.86
C THR A 16 3.82 1.41 -19.37
N HIS A 17 4.83 1.57 -18.52
CA HIS A 17 4.58 1.82 -17.10
C HIS A 17 3.99 3.22 -16.91
N ALA A 18 2.87 3.30 -16.17
CA ALA A 18 2.11 4.56 -16.05
C ALA A 18 2.87 5.68 -15.30
N ALA A 19 3.84 5.34 -14.46
CA ALA A 19 4.49 6.27 -13.54
C ALA A 19 6.00 6.06 -13.40
N GLY A 20 6.58 5.06 -14.06
CA GLY A 20 8.00 4.73 -13.98
C GLY A 20 8.83 5.63 -14.88
N ILE A 21 9.81 6.32 -14.31
CA ILE A 21 10.81 7.12 -15.04
C ILE A 21 12.16 6.46 -14.86
N VAL A 22 12.84 6.22 -15.98
CA VAL A 22 14.19 5.66 -16.00
C VAL A 22 15.20 6.81 -16.11
N MET A 23 16.20 6.78 -15.24
CA MET A 23 17.25 7.79 -15.16
C MET A 23 18.62 7.15 -15.23
N CYS A 24 19.57 7.85 -15.84
CA CYS A 24 20.99 7.50 -15.79
C CYS A 24 21.86 8.75 -15.85
N GLN A 25 23.18 8.58 -15.67
CA GLN A 25 24.14 9.70 -15.72
C GLN A 25 24.57 10.08 -17.14
N LYS A 26 24.35 9.18 -18.11
CA LYS A 26 24.67 9.38 -19.53
C LYS A 26 23.37 9.56 -20.32
N ASP A 27 23.48 9.92 -21.57
CA ASP A 27 22.34 9.92 -22.46
C ASP A 27 21.77 8.50 -22.59
N LEU A 28 20.45 8.38 -22.51
CA LEU A 28 19.78 7.09 -22.31
C LEU A 28 19.97 6.14 -23.50
N ASP A 29 20.10 6.71 -24.71
CA ASP A 29 20.31 5.99 -25.96
C ASP A 29 21.73 5.41 -26.08
N GLU A 30 22.70 5.91 -25.30
CA GLU A 30 24.04 5.30 -25.21
C GLU A 30 24.02 4.01 -24.35
N VAL A 31 23.03 3.83 -23.50
CA VAL A 31 22.98 2.73 -22.51
C VAL A 31 21.97 1.67 -22.87
N VAL A 32 20.81 2.07 -23.43
CA VAL A 32 19.70 1.17 -23.75
C VAL A 32 19.00 1.58 -25.03
N PRO A 33 18.59 0.63 -25.89
CA PRO A 33 17.78 0.96 -27.05
C PRO A 33 16.45 1.61 -26.64
N LEU A 34 16.08 2.66 -27.36
CA LEU A 34 14.84 3.39 -27.11
C LEU A 34 13.81 3.10 -28.21
N THR A 35 12.56 3.14 -27.84
CA THR A 35 11.41 3.17 -28.75
C THR A 35 10.51 4.35 -28.41
N VAL A 36 9.64 4.73 -29.31
CA VAL A 36 8.67 5.81 -29.10
C VAL A 36 7.26 5.23 -29.06
N SER A 37 6.52 5.57 -28.01
CA SER A 37 5.09 5.25 -27.88
C SER A 37 4.38 6.48 -27.32
N ASP A 38 3.27 6.87 -27.95
CA ASP A 38 2.44 8.01 -27.52
C ASP A 38 3.24 9.33 -27.33
N GLY A 39 4.29 9.53 -28.15
CA GLY A 39 5.15 10.70 -28.08
C GLY A 39 6.18 10.70 -26.94
N MET A 40 6.31 9.59 -26.21
CA MET A 40 7.30 9.41 -25.15
C MET A 40 8.38 8.39 -25.55
N TYR A 41 9.60 8.62 -25.10
CA TYR A 41 10.67 7.64 -25.22
C TYR A 41 10.52 6.58 -24.14
N LEU A 42 10.62 5.33 -24.56
CA LEU A 42 10.57 4.15 -23.69
C LEU A 42 11.84 3.33 -23.85
N THR A 43 12.32 2.74 -22.76
CA THR A 43 13.38 1.74 -22.84
C THR A 43 12.86 0.47 -23.50
N SER A 44 13.59 -0.08 -24.48
CA SER A 44 13.18 -1.30 -25.20
C SER A 44 13.42 -2.56 -24.37
N TYR A 45 14.20 -2.48 -23.28
CA TYR A 45 14.40 -3.60 -22.39
C TYR A 45 13.35 -3.64 -21.28
N SER A 46 12.98 -4.87 -20.86
CA SER A 46 12.13 -5.10 -19.71
C SER A 46 12.76 -4.54 -18.43
N MET A 47 11.91 -4.08 -17.50
CA MET A 47 12.33 -3.46 -16.25
C MET A 47 13.32 -4.32 -15.44
N ASN A 48 13.25 -5.65 -15.55
CA ASN A 48 14.12 -6.57 -14.80
C ASN A 48 15.60 -6.47 -15.18
N TYR A 49 15.92 -5.89 -16.32
CA TYR A 49 17.30 -5.74 -16.81
C TYR A 49 17.88 -4.33 -16.59
N LEU A 50 17.06 -3.36 -16.21
CA LEU A 50 17.48 -1.96 -16.12
C LEU A 50 18.50 -1.73 -15.02
N GLU A 51 18.34 -2.35 -13.85
CA GLU A 51 19.29 -2.26 -12.74
C GLU A 51 20.67 -2.86 -13.12
N GLN A 52 20.69 -3.96 -13.89
CA GLN A 52 21.93 -4.59 -14.35
C GLN A 52 22.71 -3.71 -15.34
N LEU A 53 22.00 -2.81 -16.04
CA LEU A 53 22.59 -1.82 -16.93
C LEU A 53 23.01 -0.53 -16.20
N GLY A 54 22.88 -0.48 -14.88
CA GLY A 54 23.19 0.70 -14.09
C GLY A 54 22.16 1.82 -14.19
N LEU A 55 20.94 1.48 -14.65
CA LEU A 55 19.84 2.44 -14.75
C LEU A 55 19.02 2.46 -13.46
N LEU A 56 18.58 3.64 -13.04
CA LEU A 56 17.69 3.81 -11.90
C LEU A 56 16.26 4.03 -12.41
N LYS A 57 15.33 3.16 -11.98
CA LYS A 57 13.89 3.35 -12.21
C LYS A 57 13.25 3.93 -10.96
N MET A 58 12.58 5.07 -11.10
CA MET A 58 11.78 5.67 -10.04
C MET A 58 10.31 5.73 -10.47
N ASP A 59 9.42 5.34 -9.56
CA ASP A 59 7.98 5.38 -9.79
C ASP A 59 7.37 6.62 -9.12
N PHE A 60 6.91 7.57 -9.95
CA PHE A 60 6.26 8.81 -9.50
C PHE A 60 4.74 8.63 -9.57
N LEU A 61 4.17 8.11 -8.50
CA LEU A 61 2.73 7.87 -8.42
C LEU A 61 2.01 9.10 -7.87
N GLY A 62 1.25 9.77 -8.74
CA GLY A 62 0.35 10.86 -8.35
C GLY A 62 -1.04 10.35 -8.00
N ILE A 63 -1.67 10.95 -7.01
CA ILE A 63 -3.05 10.65 -6.60
C ILE A 63 -3.90 11.91 -6.78
N LYS A 64 -4.91 11.84 -7.67
CA LYS A 64 -5.82 12.97 -7.93
C LYS A 64 -6.55 13.46 -6.67
N ASN A 65 -6.82 12.56 -5.72
CA ASN A 65 -7.45 12.91 -4.46
C ASN A 65 -6.62 13.88 -3.63
N LEU A 66 -5.28 13.75 -3.63
CA LEU A 66 -4.42 14.72 -2.93
C LEU A 66 -4.49 16.10 -3.56
N SER A 67 -4.49 16.18 -4.90
CA SER A 67 -4.66 17.47 -5.60
C SER A 67 -6.02 18.10 -5.30
N MET A 68 -7.08 17.30 -5.26
CA MET A 68 -8.43 17.76 -4.89
C MET A 68 -8.45 18.32 -3.47
N ILE A 69 -7.85 17.62 -2.52
CA ILE A 69 -7.78 18.08 -1.12
C ILE A 69 -6.99 19.38 -1.01
N MET A 70 -5.85 19.50 -1.71
CA MET A 70 -5.06 20.73 -1.73
C MET A 70 -5.86 21.91 -2.30
N ASN A 71 -6.60 21.71 -3.39
CA ASN A 71 -7.48 22.73 -3.94
C ASN A 71 -8.57 23.16 -2.95
N ILE A 72 -9.21 22.19 -2.26
CA ILE A 72 -10.22 22.49 -1.25
C ILE A 72 -9.62 23.33 -0.09
N LEU A 73 -8.42 23.01 0.36
CA LEU A 73 -7.75 23.79 1.42
C LEU A 73 -7.47 25.23 0.95
N GLN A 74 -7.04 25.40 -0.29
CA GLN A 74 -6.80 26.70 -0.90
C GLN A 74 -8.10 27.51 -1.07
N ASP A 75 -9.20 26.86 -1.47
CA ASP A 75 -10.51 27.50 -1.57
C ASP A 75 -11.03 27.95 -0.21
N ILE A 76 -10.89 27.13 0.83
CA ILE A 76 -11.27 27.51 2.21
C ILE A 76 -10.47 28.74 2.67
N GLU A 77 -9.17 28.77 2.41
CA GLU A 77 -8.33 29.91 2.76
C GLU A 77 -8.74 31.16 1.98
N THR A 78 -9.00 31.02 0.68
CA THR A 78 -9.35 32.14 -0.20
C THR A 78 -10.72 32.72 0.12
N TYR A 79 -11.74 31.89 0.35
CA TYR A 79 -13.13 32.35 0.48
C TYR A 79 -13.56 32.54 1.94
N GLN A 80 -12.93 31.87 2.89
CA GLN A 80 -13.29 31.94 4.31
C GLN A 80 -12.21 32.59 5.19
N GLY A 81 -11.01 32.82 4.65
CA GLY A 81 -9.86 33.34 5.43
C GLY A 81 -9.33 32.38 6.49
N ILE A 82 -9.67 31.08 6.39
CA ILE A 82 -9.29 30.06 7.36
C ILE A 82 -8.14 29.22 6.78
N SER A 83 -6.96 29.31 7.37
CA SER A 83 -5.84 28.45 6.99
C SER A 83 -5.89 27.13 7.76
N LEU A 84 -6.14 26.03 7.06
CA LEU A 84 -6.18 24.68 7.61
C LEU A 84 -4.89 23.91 7.28
N SER A 85 -4.37 23.19 8.27
CA SER A 85 -3.22 22.30 8.11
C SER A 85 -3.59 20.87 8.51
N PHE A 86 -3.14 19.88 7.74
CA PHE A 86 -3.32 18.47 8.07
C PHE A 86 -2.82 18.11 9.47
N SER A 87 -1.72 18.71 9.92
CA SER A 87 -1.16 18.45 11.25
C SER A 87 -2.06 18.91 12.41
N LYS A 88 -3.06 19.74 12.13
CA LYS A 88 -4.02 20.23 13.13
C LYS A 88 -5.33 19.43 13.14
N ILE A 89 -5.52 18.49 12.20
CA ILE A 89 -6.71 17.64 12.16
C ILE A 89 -6.59 16.58 13.26
N PRO A 90 -7.53 16.51 14.23
CA PRO A 90 -7.49 15.51 15.28
C PRO A 90 -7.71 14.12 14.70
N LEU A 91 -6.91 13.15 15.16
CA LEU A 91 -7.05 11.75 14.74
C LEU A 91 -7.86 10.90 15.74
N ASP A 92 -8.51 11.53 16.70
CA ASP A 92 -9.29 10.90 17.77
C ASP A 92 -10.78 11.28 17.79
N ASP A 93 -11.26 11.85 16.67
CA ASP A 93 -12.68 12.25 16.54
C ASP A 93 -13.59 11.02 16.52
N LYS A 94 -14.36 10.85 17.59
CA LYS A 94 -15.27 9.72 17.80
C LYS A 94 -16.42 9.67 16.80
N GLU A 95 -16.91 10.81 16.33
CA GLU A 95 -18.01 10.86 15.37
C GLU A 95 -17.56 10.31 14.02
N THR A 96 -16.35 10.65 13.60
CA THR A 96 -15.72 10.11 12.40
C THR A 96 -15.60 8.57 12.48
N TYR A 97 -15.12 8.01 13.59
CA TYR A 97 -15.05 6.55 13.74
C TYR A 97 -16.42 5.87 13.76
N GLN A 98 -17.44 6.51 14.34
CA GLN A 98 -18.80 6.00 14.27
C GLN A 98 -19.35 5.99 12.83
N LEU A 99 -18.98 6.96 12.01
CA LEU A 99 -19.32 7.00 10.59
C LEU A 99 -18.71 5.80 9.85
N PHE A 100 -17.43 5.50 10.10
CA PHE A 100 -16.77 4.32 9.56
C PHE A 100 -17.41 3.01 10.08
N ALA A 101 -17.67 2.90 11.38
CA ALA A 101 -18.30 1.72 11.99
C ALA A 101 -19.72 1.45 11.45
N LYS A 102 -20.47 2.50 11.09
CA LYS A 102 -21.77 2.40 10.42
C LYS A 102 -21.66 2.19 8.90
N ALA A 103 -20.44 2.13 8.35
CA ALA A 103 -20.14 2.02 6.92
C ALA A 103 -20.80 3.14 6.07
N LYS A 104 -20.95 4.32 6.62
CA LYS A 104 -21.42 5.52 5.89
C LYS A 104 -20.24 6.19 5.16
N THR A 105 -19.58 5.42 4.27
CA THR A 105 -18.29 5.78 3.66
C THR A 105 -18.40 6.02 2.15
N SER A 106 -19.57 6.44 1.66
CA SER A 106 -19.71 6.91 0.28
C SER A 106 -18.88 8.16 0.06
N GLY A 107 -18.08 8.19 -1.02
CA GLY A 107 -17.19 9.30 -1.33
C GLY A 107 -15.89 9.30 -0.52
N ILE A 108 -15.67 8.34 0.39
CA ILE A 108 -14.41 8.24 1.12
C ILE A 108 -13.48 7.29 0.35
N PHE A 109 -12.37 7.83 -0.14
CA PHE A 109 -11.38 7.10 -0.92
C PHE A 109 -10.98 5.77 -0.25
N GLN A 110 -10.96 4.68 -1.02
CA GLN A 110 -10.67 3.30 -0.61
C GLN A 110 -11.71 2.64 0.32
N PHE A 111 -12.76 3.35 0.77
CA PHE A 111 -13.76 2.82 1.70
C PHE A 111 -15.16 2.65 1.11
N GLU A 112 -15.32 2.80 -0.21
CA GLU A 112 -16.63 2.85 -0.88
C GLU A 112 -17.17 1.48 -1.30
N SER A 113 -16.30 0.47 -1.51
CA SER A 113 -16.75 -0.82 -2.04
C SER A 113 -17.69 -1.54 -1.06
N ALA A 114 -18.64 -2.29 -1.60
CA ALA A 114 -19.59 -3.06 -0.79
C ALA A 114 -18.90 -4.07 0.14
N GLY A 115 -17.76 -4.63 -0.30
CA GLY A 115 -16.93 -5.53 0.51
C GLY A 115 -16.30 -4.81 1.70
N MET A 116 -15.66 -3.67 1.44
CA MET A 116 -15.04 -2.85 2.49
C MET A 116 -16.09 -2.36 3.50
N ARG A 117 -17.24 -1.91 3.06
CA ARG A 117 -18.33 -1.48 3.96
C ARG A 117 -18.80 -2.61 4.88
N ARG A 118 -18.99 -3.83 4.36
CA ARG A 118 -19.32 -5.00 5.19
C ARG A 118 -18.23 -5.30 6.19
N PHE A 119 -16.97 -5.19 5.78
CA PHE A 119 -15.84 -5.39 6.69
C PHE A 119 -15.81 -4.32 7.80
N LEU A 120 -16.00 -3.05 7.47
CA LEU A 120 -16.06 -1.96 8.46
C LEU A 120 -17.16 -2.16 9.51
N GLN A 121 -18.35 -2.66 9.10
CA GLN A 121 -19.44 -2.99 10.02
C GLN A 121 -19.08 -4.10 11.00
N GLN A 122 -18.23 -5.05 10.59
CA GLN A 122 -17.72 -6.11 11.44
C GLN A 122 -16.58 -5.63 12.33
N LEU A 123 -15.63 -4.89 11.77
CA LEU A 123 -14.44 -4.37 12.47
C LEU A 123 -14.80 -3.31 13.50
N LYS A 124 -15.81 -2.48 13.23
CA LYS A 124 -16.23 -1.35 14.07
C LYS A 124 -15.04 -0.49 14.49
N PRO A 125 -14.40 0.23 13.58
CA PRO A 125 -13.23 1.05 13.88
C PRO A 125 -13.50 2.03 15.02
N GLN A 126 -12.54 2.18 15.95
CA GLN A 126 -12.64 3.04 17.13
C GLN A 126 -11.48 4.04 17.23
N ASN A 127 -10.43 3.83 16.45
CA ASN A 127 -9.22 4.64 16.44
C ASN A 127 -8.58 4.62 15.05
N PHE A 128 -7.53 5.41 14.87
CA PHE A 128 -6.85 5.56 13.58
C PHE A 128 -6.12 4.29 13.16
N GLU A 129 -5.56 3.54 14.10
CA GLU A 129 -4.93 2.25 13.84
C GLU A 129 -5.90 1.24 13.20
N ASP A 130 -7.17 1.23 13.64
CA ASP A 130 -8.19 0.39 13.03
C ASP A 130 -8.46 0.76 11.56
N ILE A 131 -8.40 2.05 11.23
CA ILE A 131 -8.56 2.52 9.85
C ILE A 131 -7.37 2.06 9.00
N ILE A 132 -6.14 2.21 9.49
CA ILE A 132 -4.93 1.74 8.81
C ILE A 132 -4.99 0.22 8.61
N ALA A 133 -5.31 -0.52 9.67
CA ALA A 133 -5.42 -1.97 9.65
C ALA A 133 -6.50 -2.45 8.66
N SER A 134 -7.63 -1.74 8.55
CA SER A 134 -8.69 -2.09 7.61
C SER A 134 -8.23 -2.05 6.15
N ILE A 135 -7.44 -1.06 5.76
CA ILE A 135 -6.87 -0.96 4.41
C ILE A 135 -5.85 -2.08 4.17
N ALA A 136 -5.03 -2.39 5.17
CA ALA A 136 -4.01 -3.42 5.06
C ALA A 136 -4.60 -4.84 5.00
N LEU A 137 -5.64 -5.12 5.80
CA LEU A 137 -6.31 -6.42 5.84
C LEU A 137 -7.19 -6.68 4.62
N PHE A 138 -7.83 -5.64 4.06
CA PHE A 138 -8.75 -5.79 2.93
C PHE A 138 -8.01 -5.91 1.60
N ARG A 139 -7.13 -6.92 1.50
CA ARG A 139 -6.35 -7.26 0.30
C ARG A 139 -6.34 -8.77 0.10
N PRO A 140 -6.17 -9.27 -1.14
CA PRO A 140 -5.91 -10.68 -1.37
C PRO A 140 -4.71 -11.15 -0.53
N GLY A 141 -4.85 -12.29 0.16
CA GLY A 141 -3.86 -12.82 1.11
C GLY A 141 -4.21 -12.42 2.55
N PRO A 142 -3.96 -11.20 3.03
CA PRO A 142 -4.26 -10.81 4.41
C PRO A 142 -5.73 -10.92 4.81
N ALA A 143 -6.67 -10.85 3.87
CA ALA A 143 -8.11 -10.94 4.14
C ALA A 143 -8.55 -12.23 4.86
N GLN A 144 -7.81 -13.32 4.72
CA GLN A 144 -8.06 -14.55 5.47
C GLN A 144 -7.92 -14.38 6.99
N ASN A 145 -7.17 -13.38 7.45
CA ASN A 145 -6.94 -13.11 8.86
C ASN A 145 -8.01 -12.20 9.48
N ILE A 146 -8.93 -11.65 8.68
CA ILE A 146 -9.98 -10.73 9.16
C ILE A 146 -10.80 -11.32 10.32
N PRO A 147 -11.29 -12.58 10.28
CA PRO A 147 -12.07 -13.15 11.36
C PRO A 147 -11.28 -13.20 12.67
N THR A 148 -10.04 -13.69 12.62
CA THR A 148 -9.16 -13.78 13.81
C THR A 148 -8.81 -12.39 14.35
N TYR A 149 -8.53 -11.43 13.47
CA TYR A 149 -8.25 -10.04 13.87
C TYR A 149 -9.43 -9.43 14.64
N ILE A 150 -10.65 -9.58 14.13
CA ILE A 150 -11.85 -9.09 14.80
C ILE A 150 -12.09 -9.82 16.13
N ALA A 151 -11.95 -11.16 16.16
CA ALA A 151 -12.16 -11.95 17.35
C ALA A 151 -11.20 -11.55 18.48
N ARG A 152 -9.93 -11.33 18.14
CA ARG A 152 -8.91 -10.90 19.12
C ARG A 152 -9.11 -9.45 19.56
N LYS A 153 -9.47 -8.56 18.63
CA LYS A 153 -9.84 -7.17 18.96
C LYS A 153 -11.02 -7.10 19.96
N GLU A 154 -12.01 -7.96 19.78
CA GLU A 154 -13.18 -8.04 20.65
C GLU A 154 -12.95 -8.88 21.94
N ASN A 155 -11.71 -9.35 22.18
CA ASN A 155 -11.35 -10.25 23.28
C ASN A 155 -12.12 -11.59 23.30
N LYS A 156 -12.60 -12.04 22.13
CA LYS A 156 -13.25 -13.35 21.96
C LYS A 156 -12.26 -14.48 21.75
N GLU A 157 -11.05 -14.15 21.33
CA GLU A 157 -9.94 -15.06 21.12
C GLU A 157 -8.69 -14.50 21.83
N PRO A 158 -7.90 -15.32 22.54
CA PRO A 158 -6.65 -14.85 23.14
C PRO A 158 -5.63 -14.47 22.09
N ILE A 159 -4.88 -13.39 22.35
CA ILE A 159 -3.75 -13.01 21.50
C ILE A 159 -2.60 -13.97 21.81
N THR A 160 -2.10 -14.63 20.78
CA THR A 160 -0.96 -15.54 20.86
C THR A 160 0.16 -15.05 19.95
N TYR A 161 1.38 -15.19 20.43
CA TYR A 161 2.59 -14.91 19.67
C TYR A 161 3.35 -16.20 19.45
N PHE A 162 4.00 -16.36 18.31
CA PHE A 162 4.85 -17.53 18.04
C PHE A 162 6.04 -17.57 19.01
N ASP A 163 6.57 -16.40 19.37
CA ASP A 163 7.61 -16.21 20.35
C ASP A 163 7.34 -14.92 21.15
N PRO A 164 7.63 -14.86 22.46
CA PRO A 164 7.44 -13.66 23.27
C PRO A 164 8.15 -12.42 22.75
N CYS A 165 9.31 -12.56 22.07
CA CYS A 165 10.05 -11.44 21.51
C CYS A 165 9.25 -10.67 20.43
N LEU A 166 8.24 -11.32 19.82
CA LEU A 166 7.40 -10.73 18.77
C LEU A 166 6.24 -9.87 19.31
N GLU A 167 5.98 -9.92 20.62
CA GLU A 167 4.88 -9.15 21.21
C GLU A 167 4.99 -7.66 20.89
N ASN A 168 6.17 -7.07 21.06
CA ASN A 168 6.36 -5.64 20.82
C ASN A 168 6.07 -5.22 19.38
N ILE A 169 6.28 -6.11 18.42
CA ILE A 169 6.04 -5.89 16.99
C ILE A 169 4.55 -6.06 16.66
N LEU A 170 3.93 -7.10 17.21
CA LEU A 170 2.62 -7.60 16.78
C LEU A 170 1.46 -7.21 17.69
N LYS A 171 1.70 -6.64 18.88
CA LYS A 171 0.63 -6.32 19.83
C LYS A 171 -0.43 -5.36 19.27
N LYS A 172 -0.01 -4.38 18.45
CA LYS A 172 -0.93 -3.42 17.80
C LYS A 172 -1.83 -4.06 16.74
N THR A 173 -1.46 -5.23 16.27
CA THR A 173 -2.19 -6.00 15.26
C THR A 173 -2.71 -7.32 15.81
N TYR A 174 -2.87 -7.40 17.12
CA TYR A 174 -3.42 -8.56 17.83
C TYR A 174 -2.69 -9.88 17.52
N GLY A 175 -1.37 -9.82 17.35
CA GLY A 175 -0.54 -10.99 17.06
C GLY A 175 -0.54 -11.42 15.57
N ILE A 176 -1.07 -10.61 14.68
CA ILE A 176 -1.15 -10.91 13.26
C ILE A 176 -0.21 -10.00 12.46
N MET A 177 0.61 -10.58 11.59
CA MET A 177 1.44 -9.81 10.65
C MET A 177 0.56 -9.30 9.49
N ILE A 178 0.38 -7.98 9.41
CA ILE A 178 -0.42 -7.33 8.35
C ILE A 178 0.34 -6.25 7.60
N TYR A 179 1.45 -5.74 8.17
CA TYR A 179 2.28 -4.70 7.57
C TYR A 179 3.61 -5.29 7.09
N GLN A 180 4.14 -4.74 6.00
CA GLN A 180 5.45 -5.14 5.47
C GLN A 180 6.56 -4.89 6.49
N GLU A 181 6.49 -3.78 7.19
CA GLU A 181 7.45 -3.40 8.24
C GLU A 181 7.47 -4.42 9.38
N GLN A 182 6.33 -5.01 9.73
CA GLN A 182 6.28 -6.06 10.74
C GLN A 182 7.03 -7.33 10.29
N ILE A 183 6.89 -7.71 9.01
CA ILE A 183 7.62 -8.86 8.47
C ILE A 183 9.14 -8.62 8.60
N MET A 184 9.62 -7.47 8.14
CA MET A 184 11.04 -7.11 8.22
C MET A 184 11.54 -7.04 9.68
N GLN A 185 10.72 -6.51 10.60
CA GLN A 185 11.06 -6.45 12.03
C GLN A 185 11.09 -7.85 12.66
N VAL A 186 10.18 -8.73 12.29
CA VAL A 186 10.19 -10.12 12.75
C VAL A 186 11.45 -10.84 12.29
N GLU A 187 11.81 -10.70 11.02
CA GLU A 187 13.03 -11.29 10.46
C GLU A 187 14.29 -10.74 11.14
N ASN A 188 14.31 -9.44 11.43
CA ASN A 188 15.42 -8.81 12.15
C ASN A 188 15.52 -9.31 13.60
N VAL A 189 14.42 -9.26 14.38
CA VAL A 189 14.44 -9.57 15.81
C VAL A 189 14.53 -11.08 16.08
N TYR A 190 13.84 -11.89 15.28
CA TYR A 190 13.76 -13.33 15.50
C TYR A 190 14.86 -14.11 14.79
N ALA A 191 15.20 -13.73 13.55
CA ALA A 191 16.19 -14.43 12.74
C ALA A 191 17.55 -13.71 12.65
N GLY A 192 17.70 -12.49 13.19
CA GLY A 192 18.96 -11.76 13.21
C GLY A 192 19.37 -11.12 11.88
N TYR A 193 18.48 -11.05 10.89
CA TYR A 193 18.75 -10.39 9.64
C TYR A 193 18.88 -8.87 9.79
N THR A 194 19.73 -8.25 8.99
CA THR A 194 19.66 -6.79 8.80
C THR A 194 18.36 -6.40 8.10
N LEU A 195 17.91 -5.16 8.24
CA LEU A 195 16.69 -4.70 7.55
C LEU A 195 16.80 -4.80 6.03
N GLY A 196 18.02 -4.64 5.47
CA GLY A 196 18.26 -4.82 4.04
C GLY A 196 18.10 -6.28 3.59
N GLU A 197 18.63 -7.24 4.35
CA GLU A 197 18.46 -8.67 4.09
C GLU A 197 16.97 -9.08 4.23
N ALA A 198 16.28 -8.55 5.24
CA ALA A 198 14.86 -8.77 5.43
C ALA A 198 14.01 -8.23 4.25
N ASP A 199 14.38 -7.08 3.66
CA ASP A 199 13.71 -6.58 2.46
C ASP A 199 13.91 -7.50 1.24
N ILE A 200 15.11 -8.06 1.08
CA ILE A 200 15.40 -9.03 0.01
C ILE A 200 14.58 -10.31 0.21
N LEU A 201 14.51 -10.82 1.45
CA LEU A 201 13.76 -12.05 1.76
C LEU A 201 12.25 -11.89 1.52
N ARG A 202 11.73 -10.70 1.79
CA ARG A 202 10.31 -10.35 1.60
C ARG A 202 9.90 -10.27 0.13
N ARG A 203 10.81 -9.95 -0.78
CA ARG A 203 10.54 -9.84 -2.24
C ARG A 203 10.34 -11.19 -2.90
#